data_2aff991bcff3e5eba141c927201337cc
#
_entry.id   2aff991bcff3e5eba141c927201337cc
#
_cell.length_a   1.000
_cell.length_b   1.000
_cell.length_c   1.000
_cell.angle_alpha   90.00
_cell.angle_beta   90.00
_cell.angle_gamma   90.00
#
_symmetry.space_group_name_H-M   'P 1'
#
loop_
_entity.id
_entity.type
_entity.pdbx_description
1 polymer ?
#
loop_
_entity_poly.entity_id
_entity_poly.type
_entity_poly.pdbx_seq_one_letter_code
_entity_poly.pdbx_strand_id
1 'polypeptide(L)'
;GESGVGKTAIAEGLAKRIVDGKVPEVVSESVIYSLDLGALVAGTKYRGDFEKRFKAVLAELKSTEHSILFIDEIHTIIGAGAASGGVMDASNLLKPLLTSGQMRCMGSTTYQEYRGIFDKDRALSRRFQKIDVPEPDVDDTYRILKGLKSRFEEHYKIRYTDKALRTASELAAKYINDRFMPDKAIDVVDEAGAAQQLLSPSRRKKSIGASDVEQVVAKIARIPSSLVTSSDKASLRDLDGNLKMAVF
;
A
#
# COMPACT_ATOMS: atom_id res chain seq x y z
N GLY A 1 7.70 -5.46 3.47
CA GLY A 1 6.75 -4.77 4.36
C GLY A 1 5.37 -5.37 4.28
N GLU A 2 4.52 -5.10 5.28
CA GLU A 2 3.14 -5.62 5.31
C GLU A 2 2.28 -5.06 4.16
N SER A 3 1.09 -5.63 3.95
CA SER A 3 0.14 -5.09 2.95
C SER A 3 -0.34 -3.70 3.37
N GLY A 4 -0.52 -2.79 2.40
CA GLY A 4 -1.03 -1.44 2.69
C GLY A 4 -0.02 -0.43 3.24
N VAL A 5 1.27 -0.80 3.44
CA VAL A 5 2.29 0.15 3.95
C VAL A 5 2.87 1.09 2.88
N GLY A 6 2.41 0.99 1.62
CA GLY A 6 2.81 1.89 0.54
C GLY A 6 3.99 1.41 -0.31
N LYS A 7 4.27 0.11 -0.41
CA LYS A 7 5.38 -0.44 -1.21
C LYS A 7 5.35 0.00 -2.68
N THR A 8 4.20 -0.09 -3.32
CA THR A 8 4.00 0.33 -4.71
C THR A 8 4.21 1.84 -4.87
N ALA A 9 3.71 2.63 -3.91
CA ALA A 9 3.88 4.09 -3.92
C ALA A 9 5.35 4.53 -3.82
N ILE A 10 6.22 3.72 -3.21
CA ILE A 10 7.67 3.98 -3.17
C ILE A 10 8.27 3.87 -4.58
N ALA A 11 7.90 2.85 -5.36
CA ALA A 11 8.38 2.69 -6.72
C ALA A 11 7.89 3.82 -7.63
N GLU A 12 6.62 4.20 -7.52
CA GLU A 12 6.05 5.36 -8.23
C GLU A 12 6.70 6.67 -7.81
N GLY A 13 6.96 6.84 -6.51
CA GLY A 13 7.67 7.99 -5.95
C GLY A 13 9.10 8.11 -6.47
N LEU A 14 9.80 6.97 -6.63
CA LEU A 14 11.13 6.94 -7.23
C LEU A 14 11.06 7.37 -8.71
N ALA A 15 10.11 6.83 -9.48
CA ALA A 15 9.91 7.21 -10.88
C ALA A 15 9.67 8.73 -11.02
N LYS A 16 8.82 9.29 -10.17
CA LYS A 16 8.59 10.74 -10.13
C LYS A 16 9.86 11.52 -9.82
N ARG A 17 10.65 11.08 -8.84
CA ARG A 17 11.91 11.76 -8.48
C ARG A 17 12.95 11.70 -9.61
N ILE A 18 12.97 10.62 -10.39
CA ILE A 18 13.80 10.52 -11.59
C ILE A 18 13.38 11.59 -12.60
N VAL A 19 12.11 11.67 -12.92
CA VAL A 19 11.55 12.68 -13.84
C VAL A 19 11.83 14.11 -13.36
N ASP A 20 11.71 14.34 -12.04
CA ASP A 20 11.98 15.66 -11.42
C ASP A 20 13.50 15.98 -11.32
N GLY A 21 14.39 15.08 -11.71
CA GLY A 21 15.84 15.24 -11.57
C GLY A 21 16.34 15.26 -10.11
N LYS A 22 15.58 14.69 -9.18
CA LYS A 22 15.88 14.68 -7.72
C LYS A 22 16.47 13.36 -7.25
N VAL A 23 17.35 12.79 -8.06
CA VAL A 23 18.00 11.49 -7.81
C VAL A 23 19.50 11.61 -8.10
N PRO A 24 20.34 10.69 -7.57
CA PRO A 24 21.75 10.60 -7.93
C PRO A 24 21.92 10.36 -9.45
N GLU A 25 23.04 10.83 -10.00
CA GLU A 25 23.38 10.73 -11.43
C GLU A 25 23.27 9.28 -11.96
N VAL A 26 23.67 8.30 -11.17
CA VAL A 26 23.66 6.86 -11.54
C VAL A 26 22.27 6.35 -11.96
N VAL A 27 21.18 7.00 -11.51
CA VAL A 27 19.81 6.60 -11.81
C VAL A 27 19.01 7.71 -12.51
N SER A 28 19.65 8.82 -12.86
CA SER A 28 18.97 10.00 -13.44
C SER A 28 18.32 9.73 -14.80
N GLU A 29 18.90 8.84 -15.59
CA GLU A 29 18.38 8.43 -16.90
C GLU A 29 17.53 7.16 -16.86
N SER A 30 17.31 6.61 -15.64
CA SER A 30 16.57 5.35 -15.52
C SER A 30 15.08 5.53 -15.78
N VAL A 31 14.49 4.52 -16.42
CA VAL A 31 13.05 4.41 -16.66
C VAL A 31 12.52 3.18 -15.91
N ILE A 32 11.49 3.38 -15.09
CA ILE A 32 10.87 2.29 -14.34
C ILE A 32 9.68 1.75 -15.14
N TYR A 33 9.75 0.48 -15.50
CA TYR A 33 8.70 -0.25 -16.19
C TYR A 33 7.95 -1.12 -15.18
N SER A 34 6.68 -0.82 -14.95
CA SER A 34 5.82 -1.63 -14.08
C SER A 34 5.23 -2.80 -14.88
N LEU A 35 5.45 -4.02 -14.39
CA LEU A 35 4.93 -5.23 -15.01
C LEU A 35 3.47 -5.43 -14.62
N ASP A 36 2.58 -5.40 -15.61
CA ASP A 36 1.19 -5.81 -15.44
C ASP A 36 1.06 -7.34 -15.60
N LEU A 37 1.00 -8.03 -14.46
CA LEU A 37 0.83 -9.48 -14.44
C LEU A 37 -0.54 -9.91 -14.98
N GLY A 38 -1.59 -9.12 -14.75
CA GLY A 38 -2.92 -9.37 -15.29
C GLY A 38 -2.92 -9.40 -16.80
N ALA A 39 -2.28 -8.43 -17.44
CA ALA A 39 -2.13 -8.38 -18.90
C ALA A 39 -1.31 -9.54 -19.46
N LEU A 40 -0.27 -9.98 -18.75
CA LEU A 40 0.55 -11.12 -19.16
C LEU A 40 -0.23 -12.44 -19.15
N VAL A 41 -1.10 -12.62 -18.17
CA VAL A 41 -1.90 -13.85 -17.98
C VAL A 41 -3.17 -13.83 -18.83
N ALA A 42 -3.71 -12.67 -19.17
CA ALA A 42 -4.95 -12.54 -19.93
C ALA A 42 -4.89 -13.27 -21.26
N GLY A 43 -5.84 -14.20 -21.47
CA GLY A 43 -5.94 -15.00 -22.69
C GLY A 43 -4.87 -16.11 -22.86
N THR A 44 -4.04 -16.37 -21.84
CA THR A 44 -3.14 -17.55 -21.85
C THR A 44 -3.91 -18.78 -21.38
N LYS A 45 -3.96 -19.81 -22.21
CA LYS A 45 -4.56 -21.11 -21.84
C LYS A 45 -3.53 -22.08 -21.26
N TYR A 46 -2.27 -21.90 -21.62
CA TYR A 46 -1.17 -22.80 -21.28
C TYR A 46 0.01 -22.04 -20.68
N ARG A 47 0.75 -22.70 -19.82
CA ARG A 47 2.00 -22.19 -19.22
C ARG A 47 2.98 -21.64 -20.25
N GLY A 48 3.11 -22.32 -21.40
CA GLY A 48 4.02 -21.90 -22.47
C GLY A 48 3.69 -20.53 -23.09
N ASP A 49 2.42 -20.14 -23.10
CA ASP A 49 2.01 -18.83 -23.63
C ASP A 49 2.50 -17.69 -22.73
N PHE A 50 2.35 -17.87 -21.41
CA PHE A 50 2.88 -16.93 -20.42
C PHE A 50 4.40 -16.82 -20.51
N GLU A 51 5.11 -17.97 -20.52
CA GLU A 51 6.58 -17.97 -20.60
C GLU A 51 7.07 -17.27 -21.87
N LYS A 52 6.39 -17.46 -22.99
CA LYS A 52 6.73 -16.81 -24.26
C LYS A 52 6.54 -15.30 -24.19
N ARG A 53 5.41 -14.83 -23.65
CA ARG A 53 5.14 -13.39 -23.48
C ARG A 53 6.13 -12.76 -22.52
N PHE A 54 6.37 -13.40 -21.37
CA PHE A 54 7.30 -12.89 -20.38
C PHE A 54 8.73 -12.84 -20.91
N LYS A 55 9.19 -13.85 -21.66
CA LYS A 55 10.48 -13.81 -22.36
C LYS A 55 10.59 -12.65 -23.35
N ALA A 56 9.52 -12.34 -24.08
CA ALA A 56 9.51 -11.21 -25.01
C ALA A 56 9.68 -9.87 -24.27
N VAL A 57 8.94 -9.66 -23.16
CA VAL A 57 9.10 -8.47 -22.31
C VAL A 57 10.52 -8.35 -21.76
N LEU A 58 11.07 -9.46 -21.25
CA LEU A 58 12.44 -9.45 -20.70
C LEU A 58 13.49 -9.17 -21.79
N ALA A 59 13.29 -9.65 -23.01
CA ALA A 59 14.20 -9.39 -24.13
C ALA A 59 14.16 -7.91 -24.54
N GLU A 60 12.99 -7.28 -24.57
CA GLU A 60 12.83 -5.87 -24.87
C GLU A 60 13.47 -4.99 -23.79
N LEU A 61 13.21 -5.28 -22.51
CA LEU A 61 13.83 -4.57 -21.39
C LEU A 61 15.35 -4.68 -21.37
N LYS A 62 15.89 -5.86 -21.76
CA LYS A 62 17.33 -6.06 -21.88
C LYS A 62 17.96 -5.17 -22.96
N SER A 63 17.24 -4.90 -24.05
CA SER A 63 17.72 -4.03 -25.13
C SER A 63 17.54 -2.53 -24.82
N THR A 64 16.78 -2.21 -23.79
CA THR A 64 16.49 -0.83 -23.38
C THR A 64 17.50 -0.39 -22.32
N GLU A 65 18.34 0.59 -22.64
CA GLU A 65 19.31 1.15 -21.71
C GLU A 65 18.60 1.77 -20.49
N HIS A 66 19.25 1.71 -19.33
CA HIS A 66 18.76 2.29 -18.07
C HIS A 66 17.37 1.81 -17.61
N SER A 67 16.88 0.68 -18.15
CA SER A 67 15.61 0.10 -17.75
C SER A 67 15.67 -0.50 -16.34
N ILE A 68 14.60 -0.27 -15.55
CA ILE A 68 14.37 -0.90 -14.24
C ILE A 68 13.00 -1.57 -14.31
N LEU A 69 12.96 -2.88 -14.15
CA LEU A 69 11.70 -3.63 -14.07
C LEU A 69 11.15 -3.57 -12.65
N PHE A 70 9.94 -3.07 -12.48
CA PHE A 70 9.20 -3.14 -11.22
C PHE A 70 8.13 -4.23 -11.30
N ILE A 71 8.14 -5.13 -10.34
CA ILE A 71 7.15 -6.21 -10.21
C ILE A 71 6.48 -6.08 -8.86
N ASP A 72 5.22 -5.66 -8.86
CA ASP A 72 4.43 -5.66 -7.64
C ASP A 72 4.03 -7.09 -7.29
N GLU A 73 3.99 -7.40 -5.99
CA GLU A 73 3.73 -8.75 -5.49
C GLU A 73 4.55 -9.84 -6.22
N ILE A 74 5.86 -9.63 -6.33
CA ILE A 74 6.79 -10.50 -7.08
C ILE A 74 6.68 -11.98 -6.68
N HIS A 75 6.21 -12.27 -5.48
CA HIS A 75 5.97 -13.63 -5.00
C HIS A 75 4.92 -14.40 -5.84
N THR A 76 4.04 -13.69 -6.54
CA THR A 76 3.00 -14.31 -7.38
C THR A 76 3.58 -15.03 -8.61
N ILE A 77 4.74 -14.58 -9.08
CA ILE A 77 5.43 -15.18 -10.25
C ILE A 77 6.68 -15.98 -9.86
N ILE A 78 7.16 -15.79 -8.63
CA ILE A 78 8.30 -16.52 -8.08
C ILE A 78 7.76 -17.45 -7.00
N GLY A 79 7.78 -18.75 -7.20
CA GLY A 79 7.37 -19.74 -6.19
C GLY A 79 5.95 -20.29 -6.31
N ALA A 80 5.15 -19.80 -7.22
CA ALA A 80 3.83 -20.38 -7.52
C ALA A 80 3.91 -21.82 -8.06
N GLY A 81 5.10 -22.28 -8.44
CA GLY A 81 5.33 -23.62 -8.98
C GLY A 81 5.32 -24.78 -7.98
N ALA A 82 5.44 -24.49 -6.68
CA ALA A 82 5.63 -25.55 -5.67
C ALA A 82 4.35 -26.01 -4.95
N ALA A 83 3.31 -25.16 -4.89
CA ALA A 83 2.14 -25.42 -4.04
C ALA A 83 0.82 -25.66 -4.80
N SER A 84 0.70 -25.35 -6.06
CA SER A 84 -0.55 -25.46 -6.82
C SER A 84 -0.33 -25.93 -8.25
N GLY A 85 0.10 -27.17 -8.42
CA GLY A 85 -0.09 -28.00 -9.62
C GLY A 85 -0.09 -27.35 -11.01
N GLY A 86 0.78 -26.36 -11.29
CA GLY A 86 0.89 -25.86 -12.65
C GLY A 86 0.98 -24.36 -12.86
N VAL A 87 1.07 -23.53 -11.82
CA VAL A 87 1.12 -22.08 -11.98
C VAL A 87 2.57 -21.59 -12.02
N MET A 88 2.90 -20.95 -13.09
CA MET A 88 3.91 -19.97 -13.49
C MET A 88 5.11 -19.76 -12.54
N ASP A 89 6.19 -20.50 -12.74
CA ASP A 89 7.49 -20.21 -12.11
C ASP A 89 8.35 -19.39 -13.09
N ALA A 90 8.28 -18.07 -12.97
CA ALA A 90 9.11 -17.16 -13.74
C ALA A 90 10.54 -17.02 -13.16
N SER A 91 10.83 -17.64 -12.03
CA SER A 91 12.14 -17.53 -11.38
C SER A 91 13.28 -18.01 -12.30
N ASN A 92 13.03 -19.09 -13.06
CA ASN A 92 14.01 -19.63 -13.99
C ASN A 92 14.31 -18.71 -15.19
N LEU A 93 13.40 -17.77 -15.51
CA LEU A 93 13.60 -16.77 -16.55
C LEU A 93 14.30 -15.52 -16.01
N LEU A 94 14.01 -15.12 -14.78
CA LEU A 94 14.61 -13.96 -14.12
C LEU A 94 16.04 -14.21 -13.63
N LYS A 95 16.31 -15.38 -13.03
CA LYS A 95 17.61 -15.73 -12.44
C LYS A 95 18.80 -15.49 -13.35
N PRO A 96 18.81 -15.92 -14.62
CA PRO A 96 19.95 -15.69 -15.52
C PRO A 96 20.21 -14.20 -15.77
N LEU A 97 19.15 -13.40 -15.98
CA LEU A 97 19.25 -11.96 -16.28
C LEU A 97 19.73 -11.15 -15.07
N LEU A 98 19.25 -11.49 -13.89
CA LEU A 98 19.72 -10.89 -12.64
C LEU A 98 21.17 -11.28 -12.33
N THR A 99 21.55 -12.53 -12.66
CA THR A 99 22.90 -13.03 -12.43
C THR A 99 23.93 -12.36 -13.32
N SER A 100 23.60 -12.12 -14.58
CA SER A 100 24.48 -11.45 -15.54
C SER A 100 24.57 -9.93 -15.35
N GLY A 101 23.77 -9.34 -14.45
CA GLY A 101 23.68 -7.89 -14.26
C GLY A 101 23.07 -7.15 -15.47
N GLN A 102 22.48 -7.88 -16.41
CA GLN A 102 21.89 -7.31 -17.63
C GLN A 102 20.54 -6.64 -17.42
N MET A 103 19.97 -6.79 -16.23
CA MET A 103 18.67 -6.21 -15.88
C MET A 103 18.65 -5.77 -14.42
N ARG A 104 18.11 -4.59 -14.18
CA ARG A 104 17.78 -4.11 -12.83
C ARG A 104 16.32 -4.44 -12.55
N CYS A 105 16.04 -4.97 -11.37
CA CYS A 105 14.69 -5.35 -10.97
C CYS A 105 14.39 -4.88 -9.55
N MET A 106 13.21 -4.34 -9.34
CA MET A 106 12.62 -4.07 -8.04
C MET A 106 11.39 -4.95 -7.89
N GLY A 107 11.25 -5.61 -6.75
CA GLY A 107 10.06 -6.41 -6.43
C GLY A 107 9.48 -5.99 -5.10
N SER A 108 8.17 -5.86 -5.02
CA SER A 108 7.48 -5.71 -3.75
C SER A 108 6.95 -7.06 -3.25
N THR A 109 6.92 -7.24 -1.94
CA THR A 109 6.34 -8.44 -1.32
C THR A 109 6.06 -8.20 0.17
N THR A 110 5.28 -9.08 0.80
CA THR A 110 5.08 -9.09 2.25
C THR A 110 6.21 -9.81 2.97
N TYR A 111 6.33 -9.61 4.29
CA TYR A 111 7.32 -10.34 5.09
C TYR A 111 7.06 -11.85 5.10
N GLN A 112 5.79 -12.25 5.14
CA GLN A 112 5.40 -13.66 5.14
C GLN A 112 5.82 -14.34 3.82
N GLU A 113 5.48 -13.72 2.69
CA GLU A 113 5.79 -14.23 1.36
C GLU A 113 7.31 -14.24 1.10
N TYR A 114 8.02 -13.19 1.56
CA TYR A 114 9.47 -13.15 1.46
C TYR A 114 10.12 -14.35 2.14
N ARG A 115 9.76 -14.64 3.39
CA ARG A 115 10.25 -15.81 4.13
C ARG A 115 9.87 -17.14 3.45
N GLY A 116 8.66 -17.20 2.91
CA GLY A 116 8.15 -18.39 2.23
C GLY A 116 8.92 -18.77 0.97
N ILE A 117 9.38 -17.79 0.22
CA ILE A 117 9.92 -17.94 -1.14
C ILE A 117 11.39 -17.58 -1.21
N PHE A 118 11.76 -16.34 -0.85
CA PHE A 118 13.12 -15.84 -1.05
C PHE A 118 14.13 -16.45 -0.08
N ASP A 119 13.77 -16.65 1.17
CA ASP A 119 14.68 -17.29 2.15
C ASP A 119 14.95 -18.76 1.81
N LYS A 120 14.04 -19.41 1.09
CA LYS A 120 14.20 -20.79 0.62
C LYS A 120 15.02 -20.88 -0.67
N ASP A 121 14.98 -19.86 -1.51
CA ASP A 121 15.72 -19.81 -2.77
C ASP A 121 17.00 -18.96 -2.65
N ARG A 122 18.09 -19.61 -2.25
CA ARG A 122 19.40 -18.95 -2.08
C ARG A 122 19.93 -18.28 -3.36
N ALA A 123 19.49 -18.71 -4.54
CA ALA A 123 19.93 -18.11 -5.80
C ALA A 123 19.24 -16.76 -6.02
N LEU A 124 17.99 -16.62 -5.65
CA LEU A 124 17.26 -15.35 -5.69
C LEU A 124 17.66 -14.41 -4.56
N SER A 125 17.75 -14.90 -3.32
CA SER A 125 18.08 -14.06 -2.16
C SER A 125 19.45 -13.39 -2.27
N ARG A 126 20.41 -14.00 -2.98
CA ARG A 126 21.72 -13.39 -3.27
C ARG A 126 21.69 -12.32 -4.36
N ARG A 127 20.59 -12.20 -5.11
CA ARG A 127 20.45 -11.27 -6.24
C ARG A 127 19.59 -10.07 -5.92
N PHE A 128 18.77 -10.18 -4.87
CA PHE A 128 17.95 -9.09 -4.38
C PHE A 128 18.47 -8.58 -3.03
N GLN A 129 18.69 -7.28 -2.95
CA GLN A 129 18.90 -6.62 -1.67
C GLN A 129 17.53 -6.40 -1.03
N LYS A 130 17.34 -6.92 0.18
CA LYS A 130 16.14 -6.67 0.97
C LYS A 130 16.15 -5.23 1.49
N ILE A 131 15.05 -4.53 1.26
CA ILE A 131 14.77 -3.21 1.83
C ILE A 131 13.50 -3.34 2.66
N ASP A 132 13.60 -3.14 3.96
CA ASP A 132 12.45 -3.19 4.85
C ASP A 132 11.63 -1.89 4.73
N VAL A 133 10.33 -2.05 4.51
CA VAL A 133 9.36 -0.96 4.53
C VAL A 133 8.46 -1.16 5.76
N PRO A 134 8.78 -0.50 6.88
CA PRO A 134 7.97 -0.59 8.09
C PRO A 134 6.64 0.13 7.92
N GLU A 135 5.69 -0.20 8.79
CA GLU A 135 4.46 0.58 8.93
C GLU A 135 4.81 2.01 9.38
N PRO A 136 4.32 3.06 8.70
CA PRO A 136 4.53 4.43 9.11
C PRO A 136 3.81 4.72 10.43
N ASP A 137 4.39 5.58 11.24
CA ASP A 137 3.76 6.05 12.47
C ASP A 137 2.60 7.02 12.20
N VAL A 138 1.95 7.49 13.26
CA VAL A 138 0.80 8.41 13.18
C VAL A 138 1.20 9.74 12.54
N ASP A 139 2.40 10.26 12.85
CA ASP A 139 2.87 11.54 12.34
C ASP A 139 3.23 11.44 10.84
N ASP A 140 3.91 10.38 10.45
CA ASP A 140 4.22 10.11 9.04
C ASP A 140 2.96 9.86 8.23
N THR A 141 1.99 9.11 8.79
CA THR A 141 0.69 8.90 8.16
C THR A 141 -0.07 10.22 7.98
N TYR A 142 -0.08 11.08 8.97
CA TYR A 142 -0.67 12.42 8.82
C TYR A 142 -0.01 13.22 7.68
N ARG A 143 1.32 13.15 7.55
CA ARG A 143 2.05 13.81 6.44
C ARG A 143 1.65 13.21 5.08
N ILE A 144 1.47 11.89 5.00
CA ILE A 144 0.99 11.20 3.79
C ILE A 144 -0.42 11.68 3.45
N LEU A 145 -1.36 11.68 4.41
CA LEU A 145 -2.72 12.16 4.20
C LEU A 145 -2.75 13.63 3.75
N LYS A 146 -1.90 14.46 4.33
CA LYS A 146 -1.76 15.86 3.92
C LYS A 146 -1.26 16.00 2.47
N GLY A 147 -0.36 15.13 2.03
CA GLY A 147 0.08 15.06 0.65
C GLY A 147 -1.01 14.60 -0.34
N LEU A 148 -1.94 13.77 0.13
CA LEU A 148 -3.06 13.27 -0.67
C LEU A 148 -4.30 14.18 -0.61
N LYS A 149 -4.36 15.13 0.32
CA LYS A 149 -5.51 16.00 0.61
C LYS A 149 -6.11 16.63 -0.63
N SER A 150 -5.30 17.23 -1.49
CA SER A 150 -5.78 17.93 -2.70
C SER A 150 -6.49 16.99 -3.67
N ARG A 151 -6.03 15.75 -3.79
CA ARG A 151 -6.65 14.73 -4.66
C ARG A 151 -8.01 14.31 -4.12
N PHE A 152 -8.14 14.10 -2.81
CA PHE A 152 -9.44 13.80 -2.18
C PHE A 152 -10.40 14.98 -2.30
N GLU A 153 -9.93 16.21 -2.05
CA GLU A 153 -10.73 17.43 -2.18
C GLU A 153 -11.23 17.64 -3.61
N GLU A 154 -10.40 17.34 -4.61
CA GLU A 154 -10.78 17.40 -6.01
C GLU A 154 -11.78 16.32 -6.39
N HIS A 155 -11.59 15.09 -5.92
CA HIS A 155 -12.45 13.95 -6.22
C HIS A 155 -13.85 14.11 -5.62
N TYR A 156 -13.92 14.42 -4.32
CA TYR A 156 -15.18 14.53 -3.59
C TYR A 156 -15.82 15.92 -3.65
N LYS A 157 -15.13 16.93 -4.18
CA LYS A 157 -15.57 18.35 -4.22
C LYS A 157 -15.91 18.89 -2.82
N ILE A 158 -15.15 18.47 -1.81
CA ILE A 158 -15.30 18.83 -0.40
C ILE A 158 -13.90 19.08 0.21
N ARG A 159 -13.81 19.98 1.17
CA ARG A 159 -12.55 20.28 1.86
C ARG A 159 -12.37 19.38 3.08
N TYR A 160 -11.12 19.03 3.37
CA TYR A 160 -10.73 18.35 4.60
C TYR A 160 -9.96 19.30 5.51
N THR A 161 -10.37 19.41 6.78
CA THR A 161 -9.59 20.17 7.74
C THR A 161 -8.32 19.40 8.12
N ASP A 162 -7.25 20.09 8.47
CA ASP A 162 -6.01 19.44 8.95
C ASP A 162 -6.26 18.64 10.23
N LYS A 163 -7.21 19.10 11.07
CA LYS A 163 -7.66 18.36 12.24
C LYS A 163 -8.34 17.04 11.87
N ALA A 164 -9.15 17.01 10.80
CA ALA A 164 -9.77 15.77 10.33
C ALA A 164 -8.72 14.74 9.89
N LEU A 165 -7.70 15.15 9.13
CA LEU A 165 -6.63 14.26 8.69
C LEU A 165 -5.80 13.75 9.88
N ARG A 166 -5.53 14.61 10.85
CA ARG A 166 -4.84 14.21 12.08
C ARG A 166 -5.66 13.20 12.89
N THR A 167 -6.95 13.48 13.09
CA THR A 167 -7.89 12.58 13.76
C THR A 167 -7.99 11.22 13.01
N ALA A 168 -8.01 11.22 11.68
CA ALA A 168 -8.02 9.99 10.89
C ALA A 168 -6.79 9.12 11.17
N SER A 169 -5.60 9.72 11.22
CA SER A 169 -4.37 9.00 11.52
C SER A 169 -4.38 8.43 12.96
N GLU A 170 -4.76 9.23 13.95
CA GLU A 170 -4.77 8.83 15.35
C GLU A 170 -5.80 7.72 15.63
N LEU A 171 -7.03 7.91 15.15
CA LEU A 171 -8.11 6.96 15.41
C LEU A 171 -7.98 5.67 14.58
N ALA A 172 -7.49 5.73 13.35
CA ALA A 172 -7.20 4.54 12.59
C ALA A 172 -6.12 3.68 13.27
N ALA A 173 -5.06 4.31 13.79
CA ALA A 173 -4.03 3.61 14.55
C ALA A 173 -4.59 2.93 15.81
N LYS A 174 -5.52 3.60 16.50
CA LYS A 174 -6.07 3.15 17.78
C LYS A 174 -7.14 2.08 17.66
N TYR A 175 -8.03 2.19 16.68
CA TYR A 175 -9.27 1.38 16.62
C TYR A 175 -9.36 0.41 15.45
N ILE A 176 -8.53 0.57 14.40
CA ILE A 176 -8.52 -0.33 13.25
C ILE A 176 -7.26 -1.20 13.31
N ASN A 177 -7.41 -2.45 13.77
CA ASN A 177 -6.27 -3.34 14.06
C ASN A 177 -6.07 -4.45 13.03
N ASP A 178 -6.98 -4.62 12.09
CA ASP A 178 -6.96 -5.65 11.06
C ASP A 178 -6.18 -5.25 9.80
N ARG A 179 -5.73 -4.00 9.73
CA ARG A 179 -4.97 -3.41 8.61
C ARG A 179 -3.85 -2.50 9.09
N PHE A 180 -2.92 -2.17 8.19
CA PHE A 180 -1.74 -1.37 8.47
C PHE A 180 -1.88 0.08 8.00
N MET A 181 -1.10 0.96 8.60
CA MET A 181 -0.94 2.33 8.14
C MET A 181 -0.07 2.35 6.86
N PRO A 182 -0.26 3.31 5.96
CA PRO A 182 -1.25 4.39 5.97
C PRO A 182 -2.62 3.98 5.41
N ASP A 183 -2.76 2.78 4.85
CA ASP A 183 -3.92 2.31 4.09
C ASP A 183 -5.23 2.48 4.87
N LYS A 184 -5.29 1.98 6.12
CA LYS A 184 -6.47 2.12 6.97
C LYS A 184 -6.86 3.57 7.27
N ALA A 185 -5.90 4.50 7.32
CA ALA A 185 -6.18 5.91 7.52
C ALA A 185 -6.62 6.60 6.22
N ILE A 186 -6.09 6.17 5.08
CA ILE A 186 -6.52 6.57 3.74
C ILE A 186 -7.99 6.19 3.54
N ASP A 187 -8.37 4.97 3.86
CA ASP A 187 -9.75 4.47 3.77
C ASP A 187 -10.71 5.28 4.65
N VAL A 188 -10.30 5.67 5.86
CA VAL A 188 -11.12 6.53 6.72
C VAL A 188 -11.40 7.88 6.07
N VAL A 189 -10.39 8.49 5.44
CA VAL A 189 -10.53 9.77 4.74
C VAL A 189 -11.42 9.62 3.50
N ASP A 190 -11.23 8.53 2.76
CA ASP A 190 -12.01 8.20 1.57
C ASP A 190 -13.50 7.97 1.91
N GLU A 191 -13.79 7.12 2.89
CA GLU A 191 -15.17 6.85 3.37
C GLU A 191 -15.84 8.12 3.90
N ALA A 192 -15.08 9.03 4.56
CA ALA A 192 -15.62 10.30 5.02
C ALA A 192 -16.07 11.20 3.86
N GLY A 193 -15.30 11.20 2.76
CA GLY A 193 -15.68 11.89 1.52
C GLY A 193 -16.88 11.25 0.83
N ALA A 194 -16.84 9.93 0.68
CA ALA A 194 -17.89 9.14 0.05
C ALA A 194 -19.23 9.29 0.79
N ALA A 195 -19.22 9.26 2.12
CA ALA A 195 -20.41 9.44 2.96
C ALA A 195 -21.14 10.77 2.67
N GLN A 196 -20.38 11.85 2.39
CA GLN A 196 -21.01 13.14 2.03
C GLN A 196 -21.65 13.11 0.64
N GLN A 197 -21.10 12.35 -0.30
CA GLN A 197 -21.67 12.21 -1.63
C GLN A 197 -23.03 11.50 -1.63
N LEU A 198 -23.25 10.59 -0.69
CA LEU A 198 -24.53 9.87 -0.53
C LEU A 198 -25.65 10.73 0.03
N LEU A 199 -25.33 11.89 0.62
CA LEU A 199 -26.32 12.82 1.13
C LEU A 199 -26.95 13.66 -0.01
N SER A 200 -28.20 14.10 0.20
CA SER A 200 -28.83 15.08 -0.70
C SER A 200 -28.00 16.38 -0.74
N PRO A 201 -27.98 17.11 -1.88
CA PRO A 201 -27.16 18.31 -2.03
C PRO A 201 -27.33 19.35 -0.91
N SER A 202 -28.56 19.49 -0.38
CA SER A 202 -28.90 20.41 0.72
C SER A 202 -28.30 20.00 2.08
N ARG A 203 -27.91 18.72 2.24
CA ARG A 203 -27.36 18.19 3.50
C ARG A 203 -25.85 18.00 3.44
N ARG A 204 -25.24 18.16 2.27
CA ARG A 204 -23.78 18.00 2.10
C ARG A 204 -23.03 19.11 2.81
N LYS A 205 -22.07 18.74 3.60
CA LYS A 205 -21.14 19.69 4.23
C LYS A 205 -20.15 20.22 3.20
N LYS A 206 -19.68 21.45 3.39
CA LYS A 206 -18.60 22.03 2.57
C LYS A 206 -17.21 21.58 3.03
N SER A 207 -17.11 21.08 4.26
CA SER A 207 -15.83 20.61 4.83
C SER A 207 -16.06 19.45 5.80
N ILE A 208 -15.12 18.51 5.82
CA ILE A 208 -15.05 17.38 6.73
C ILE A 208 -14.19 17.78 7.91
N GLY A 209 -14.74 17.66 9.11
CA GLY A 209 -14.08 17.92 10.39
C GLY A 209 -13.74 16.63 11.15
N ALA A 210 -13.17 16.79 12.34
CA ALA A 210 -12.83 15.66 13.21
C ALA A 210 -14.04 14.79 13.56
N SER A 211 -15.19 15.41 13.86
CA SER A 211 -16.41 14.68 14.23
C SER A 211 -16.96 13.79 13.11
N ASP A 212 -16.76 14.17 11.84
CA ASP A 212 -17.15 13.34 10.70
C ASP A 212 -16.27 12.11 10.62
N VAL A 213 -14.96 12.27 10.81
CA VAL A 213 -13.99 11.19 10.87
C VAL A 213 -14.26 10.24 12.04
N GLU A 214 -14.56 10.77 13.22
CA GLU A 214 -14.92 9.97 14.41
C GLU A 214 -16.11 9.04 14.13
N GLN A 215 -17.14 9.54 13.45
CA GLN A 215 -18.30 8.74 13.05
C GLN A 215 -17.93 7.64 12.06
N VAL A 216 -17.07 7.93 11.10
CA VAL A 216 -16.61 6.95 10.12
C VAL A 216 -15.79 5.85 10.80
N VAL A 217 -14.85 6.22 11.68
CA VAL A 217 -14.05 5.24 12.42
C VAL A 217 -14.93 4.37 13.31
N ALA A 218 -15.91 4.96 14.01
CA ALA A 218 -16.87 4.19 14.83
C ALA A 218 -17.61 3.12 13.99
N LYS A 219 -18.03 3.49 12.78
CA LYS A 219 -18.69 2.59 11.83
C LYS A 219 -17.76 1.47 11.34
N ILE A 220 -16.53 1.82 10.92
CA ILE A 220 -15.54 0.85 10.43
C ILE A 220 -15.12 -0.13 11.54
N ALA A 221 -14.77 0.41 12.72
CA ALA A 221 -14.35 -0.38 13.87
C ALA A 221 -15.51 -1.10 14.59
N ARG A 222 -16.76 -0.80 14.22
CA ARG A 222 -17.99 -1.36 14.83
C ARG A 222 -18.08 -1.11 16.34
N ILE A 223 -17.70 0.08 16.76
CA ILE A 223 -17.76 0.53 18.14
C ILE A 223 -18.72 1.71 18.30
N PRO A 224 -19.32 1.92 19.49
CA PRO A 224 -20.13 3.10 19.74
C PRO A 224 -19.37 4.41 19.51
N SER A 225 -20.01 5.39 18.89
CA SER A 225 -19.38 6.70 18.62
C SER A 225 -18.96 7.43 19.91
N SER A 226 -19.65 7.19 21.00
CA SER A 226 -19.30 7.74 22.33
C SER A 226 -17.93 7.31 22.83
N LEU A 227 -17.46 6.11 22.44
CA LEU A 227 -16.13 5.62 22.80
C LEU A 227 -15.02 6.27 21.95
N VAL A 228 -15.33 6.67 20.73
CA VAL A 228 -14.37 7.34 19.83
C VAL A 228 -14.19 8.82 20.23
N THR A 229 -15.28 9.46 20.66
CA THR A 229 -15.30 10.90 21.03
C THR A 229 -14.81 11.17 22.44
N SER A 230 -14.87 10.17 23.35
CA SER A 230 -14.37 10.34 24.71
C SER A 230 -12.84 10.34 24.76
N SER A 231 -12.24 11.33 25.43
CA SER A 231 -10.81 11.25 25.72
C SER A 231 -10.57 10.10 26.71
N ASP A 232 -9.53 9.28 26.48
CA ASP A 232 -9.15 8.18 27.39
C ASP A 232 -9.03 8.65 28.85
N LYS A 233 -8.60 9.91 29.04
CA LYS A 233 -8.45 10.54 30.35
C LYS A 233 -9.80 10.80 31.05
N ALA A 234 -10.85 11.11 30.28
CA ALA A 234 -12.20 11.27 30.81
C ALA A 234 -12.81 9.90 31.14
N SER A 235 -12.68 8.94 30.23
CA SER A 235 -13.15 7.56 30.43
C SER A 235 -12.50 6.87 31.62
N LEU A 236 -11.20 7.10 31.84
CA LEU A 236 -10.49 6.58 33.03
C LEU A 236 -10.87 7.26 34.32
N ARG A 237 -11.21 8.56 34.30
CA ARG A 237 -11.72 9.27 35.51
C ARG A 237 -13.06 8.72 35.98
N ASP A 238 -13.93 8.39 35.05
CA ASP A 238 -15.27 7.91 35.34
C ASP A 238 -15.33 6.39 35.52
N LEU A 239 -14.21 5.67 35.26
CA LEU A 239 -14.14 4.21 35.32
C LEU A 239 -14.50 3.67 36.69
N ASP A 240 -13.99 4.29 37.77
CA ASP A 240 -14.26 3.89 39.16
C ASP A 240 -15.74 4.08 39.51
N GLY A 241 -16.35 5.17 39.05
CA GLY A 241 -17.78 5.44 39.23
C GLY A 241 -18.66 4.45 38.44
N ASN A 242 -18.30 4.18 37.20
CA ASN A 242 -19.04 3.27 36.33
C ASN A 242 -18.92 1.79 36.78
N LEU A 243 -17.75 1.36 37.27
CA LEU A 243 -17.56 0.05 37.86
C LEU A 243 -18.38 -0.13 39.13
N LYS A 244 -18.42 0.88 40.01
CA LYS A 244 -19.24 0.86 41.24
C LYS A 244 -20.72 0.80 40.93
N MET A 245 -21.21 1.42 39.84
CA MET A 245 -22.61 1.33 39.42
C MET A 245 -22.97 0.01 38.73
N ALA A 246 -22.00 -0.69 38.14
CA ALA A 246 -22.22 -1.96 37.46
C ALA A 246 -22.15 -3.19 38.38
N VAL A 247 -21.58 -3.04 39.59
CA VAL A 247 -21.32 -4.14 40.52
C VAL A 247 -22.31 -4.16 41.71
N PHE A 248 -23.21 -3.18 41.78
CA PHE A 248 -24.26 -3.12 42.82
C PHE A 248 -25.64 -3.13 42.22
#